data_f7b629ebbd5f874fdeee3a2be8b6c3be
#
_entry.id   f7b629ebbd5f874fdeee3a2be8b6c3be
#
_cell.length_a   1.000
_cell.length_b   1.000
_cell.length_c   1.000
_cell.angle_alpha   90.00
_cell.angle_beta   90.00
_cell.angle_gamma   90.00
#
_symmetry.space_group_name_H-M   'P 1'
#
loop_
_entity.id
_entity.type
_entity.pdbx_description
1 polymer ?
#
loop_
_entity_poly.entity_id
_entity_poly.type
_entity_poly.pdbx_seq_one_letter_code
_entity_poly.pdbx_strand_id
1 'polypeptide(L)'
;IYDRRVSSSIAGHIASAINGAAIARDTSFLKDSMDSPIAADTITLVDDPLRPRGLGSSPFDGEGLARQRRVMVENGVLKGWFLDLASARQLGLAPTGNARRGAGSPPSPGTTNWIMEPGDVSRDELIASIEEGFLVTEMIGSSVSLITGDYSRGASGFWIKGGEIQGPVTEATIAGNLKDMLMQITPANDLDFTRSTIAPSLRIDGMTVAGA
;
A
#
# COMPACT_ATOMS: atom_id res chain seq x y z
N ILE A 1 9.01 3.69 -11.67
CA ILE A 1 7.99 4.57 -11.02
C ILE A 1 6.61 3.97 -11.20
N TYR A 2 5.83 3.89 -10.13
CA TYR A 2 4.40 3.63 -10.16
C TYR A 2 3.66 4.97 -10.27
N ASP A 3 2.95 5.19 -11.37
CA ASP A 3 2.05 6.36 -11.50
C ASP A 3 0.96 6.30 -10.42
N ARG A 4 0.48 7.45 -9.92
CA ARG A 4 -0.57 7.54 -8.88
C ARG A 4 -1.85 6.74 -9.19
N ARG A 5 -2.11 6.42 -10.46
CA ARG A 5 -3.24 5.58 -10.87
C ARG A 5 -3.09 4.12 -10.44
N VAL A 6 -1.86 3.64 -10.30
CA VAL A 6 -1.51 2.25 -9.98
C VAL A 6 -0.80 2.09 -8.63
N SER A 7 -0.20 3.14 -8.09
CA SER A 7 0.55 3.15 -6.82
C SER A 7 -0.30 2.74 -5.61
N SER A 8 -1.60 3.01 -5.64
CA SER A 8 -2.55 2.58 -4.61
C SER A 8 -2.53 1.06 -4.37
N SER A 9 -2.09 0.26 -5.35
CA SER A 9 -1.92 -1.19 -5.18
C SER A 9 -0.81 -1.53 -4.17
N ILE A 10 0.27 -0.76 -4.13
CA ILE A 10 1.36 -0.93 -3.15
C ILE A 10 0.84 -0.68 -1.73
N ALA A 11 0.13 0.44 -1.52
CA ALA A 11 -0.54 0.72 -0.26
C ALA A 11 -1.55 -0.39 0.11
N GLY A 12 -2.28 -0.94 -0.87
CA GLY A 12 -3.20 -2.07 -0.71
C GLY A 12 -2.51 -3.37 -0.27
N HIS A 13 -1.31 -3.66 -0.76
CA HIS A 13 -0.53 -4.82 -0.31
C HIS A 13 -0.10 -4.68 1.14
N ILE A 14 0.33 -3.49 1.57
CA ILE A 14 0.64 -3.21 2.98
C ILE A 14 -0.60 -3.42 3.84
N ALA A 15 -1.75 -2.85 3.45
CA ALA A 15 -3.01 -3.04 4.18
C ALA A 15 -3.40 -4.51 4.33
N SER A 16 -3.17 -5.31 3.28
CA SER A 16 -3.43 -6.75 3.30
C SER A 16 -2.46 -7.50 4.22
N ALA A 17 -1.19 -7.09 4.24
CA ALA A 17 -0.16 -7.69 5.08
C ALA A 17 -0.34 -7.36 6.57
N ILE A 18 -0.92 -6.18 6.91
CA ILE A 18 -1.23 -5.79 8.30
C ILE A 18 -2.68 -6.09 8.70
N ASN A 19 -3.39 -6.91 7.92
CA ASN A 19 -4.73 -7.37 8.22
C ASN A 19 -4.71 -8.37 9.38
N GLY A 20 -5.40 -8.08 10.47
CA GLY A 20 -5.40 -8.87 11.69
C GLY A 20 -5.81 -10.33 11.52
N ALA A 21 -6.69 -10.62 10.55
CA ALA A 21 -7.03 -12.01 10.25
C ALA A 21 -5.88 -12.76 9.53
N ALA A 22 -5.05 -12.07 8.74
CA ALA A 22 -3.84 -12.66 8.15
C ALA A 22 -2.76 -12.87 9.23
N ILE A 23 -2.59 -11.90 10.12
CA ILE A 23 -1.67 -11.99 11.27
C ILE A 23 -2.06 -13.16 12.18
N ALA A 24 -3.34 -13.27 12.55
CA ALA A 24 -3.84 -14.33 13.41
C ALA A 24 -3.71 -15.75 12.80
N ARG A 25 -3.70 -15.85 11.46
CA ARG A 25 -3.48 -17.11 10.74
C ARG A 25 -2.02 -17.39 10.37
N ASP A 26 -1.09 -16.51 10.76
CA ASP A 26 0.33 -16.65 10.44
C ASP A 26 0.64 -16.60 8.93
N THR A 27 -0.18 -15.87 8.16
CA THR A 27 -0.12 -15.79 6.68
C THR A 27 0.33 -14.43 6.17
N SER A 28 1.09 -13.68 6.97
CA SER A 28 1.68 -12.41 6.59
C SER A 28 3.17 -12.36 6.83
N PHE A 29 3.93 -11.84 5.86
CA PHE A 29 5.35 -11.57 6.03
C PHE A 29 5.67 -10.48 7.07
N LEU A 30 4.65 -9.73 7.53
CA LEU A 30 4.77 -8.69 8.55
C LEU A 30 4.34 -9.15 9.97
N LYS A 31 3.98 -10.41 10.16
CA LYS A 31 3.41 -10.93 11.42
C LYS A 31 4.22 -10.60 12.68
N ASP A 32 5.53 -10.55 12.57
CA ASP A 32 6.47 -10.31 13.68
C ASP A 32 7.06 -8.88 13.64
N SER A 33 6.48 -7.97 12.82
CA SER A 33 7.08 -6.66 12.53
C SER A 33 6.48 -5.51 13.33
N MET A 34 5.69 -5.77 14.38
CA MET A 34 5.17 -4.70 15.24
C MET A 34 6.33 -3.88 15.83
N ASP A 35 6.20 -2.55 15.78
CA ASP A 35 7.19 -1.58 16.21
C ASP A 35 8.56 -1.69 15.50
N SER A 36 8.61 -2.35 14.36
CA SER A 36 9.82 -2.50 13.54
C SER A 36 9.68 -1.74 12.22
N PRO A 37 10.81 -1.31 11.60
CA PRO A 37 10.79 -0.75 10.26
C PRO A 37 10.29 -1.78 9.22
N ILE A 38 9.31 -1.38 8.42
CA ILE A 38 8.75 -2.18 7.32
C ILE A 38 8.83 -1.46 5.97
N ALA A 39 9.16 -0.17 5.99
CA ALA A 39 9.29 0.67 4.80
C ALA A 39 10.35 1.75 5.03
N ALA A 40 10.69 2.51 3.99
CA ALA A 40 11.54 3.68 4.12
C ALA A 40 10.95 4.68 5.14
N ASP A 41 11.81 5.43 5.81
CA ASP A 41 11.45 6.41 6.86
C ASP A 41 10.59 7.57 6.34
N THR A 42 10.57 7.79 5.03
CA THR A 42 9.70 8.76 4.35
C THR A 42 8.24 8.30 4.26
N ILE A 43 7.93 7.05 4.60
CA ILE A 43 6.59 6.47 4.45
C ILE A 43 5.78 6.57 5.73
N THR A 44 4.68 7.31 5.64
CA THR A 44 3.63 7.32 6.67
C THR A 44 2.30 6.89 6.05
N LEU A 45 1.62 5.95 6.69
CA LEU A 45 0.34 5.40 6.26
C LEU A 45 -0.72 5.57 7.33
N VAL A 46 -1.83 6.18 6.94
CA VAL A 46 -2.93 6.56 7.84
C VAL A 46 -4.24 5.94 7.38
N ASP A 47 -5.01 5.38 8.31
CA ASP A 47 -6.42 5.06 8.09
C ASP A 47 -7.28 6.16 8.72
N ASP A 48 -8.01 6.93 7.90
CA ASP A 48 -8.82 8.05 8.35
C ASP A 48 -10.31 7.84 8.04
N PRO A 49 -11.04 7.18 8.94
CA PRO A 49 -12.48 6.93 8.78
C PRO A 49 -13.36 8.18 8.92
N LEU A 50 -12.81 9.26 9.44
CA LEU A 50 -13.57 10.49 9.74
C LEU A 50 -13.30 11.63 8.74
N ARG A 51 -12.52 11.34 7.68
CA ARG A 51 -12.24 12.30 6.62
C ARG A 51 -13.54 12.85 6.02
N PRO A 52 -13.75 14.17 5.99
CA PRO A 52 -14.92 14.77 5.37
C PRO A 52 -15.03 14.39 3.89
N ARG A 53 -16.18 13.86 3.48
CA ARG A 53 -16.47 13.40 2.10
C ARG A 53 -15.53 12.29 1.59
N GLY A 54 -14.81 11.60 2.48
CA GLY A 54 -14.00 10.44 2.08
C GLY A 54 -14.88 9.27 1.68
N LEU A 55 -14.53 8.55 0.61
CA LEU A 55 -15.34 7.44 0.08
C LEU A 55 -15.44 6.25 1.05
N GLY A 56 -14.46 6.06 1.93
CA GLY A 56 -14.45 5.03 2.98
C GLY A 56 -14.90 5.53 4.36
N SER A 57 -15.36 6.78 4.46
CA SER A 57 -15.69 7.38 5.76
C SER A 57 -16.95 6.80 6.38
N SER A 58 -16.86 6.52 7.67
CA SER A 58 -18.01 6.06 8.46
C SER A 58 -17.66 6.20 9.96
N PRO A 59 -18.61 6.64 10.83
CA PRO A 59 -18.34 6.91 12.24
C PRO A 59 -18.18 5.64 13.10
N PHE A 60 -18.68 4.49 12.61
CA PHE A 60 -18.57 3.19 13.29
C PHE A 60 -18.32 2.09 12.25
N ASP A 61 -17.78 0.99 12.71
CA ASP A 61 -17.41 -0.16 11.89
C ASP A 61 -18.55 -1.16 11.70
N GLY A 62 -18.30 -2.28 11.02
CA GLY A 62 -19.27 -3.33 10.74
C GLY A 62 -19.73 -4.13 11.97
N GLU A 63 -19.14 -3.89 13.14
CA GLU A 63 -19.47 -4.49 14.43
C GLU A 63 -20.00 -3.45 15.44
N GLY A 64 -20.21 -2.19 15.01
CA GLY A 64 -20.74 -1.10 15.82
C GLY A 64 -19.70 -0.38 16.70
N LEU A 65 -18.43 -0.64 16.53
CA LEU A 65 -17.35 0.05 17.26
C LEU A 65 -17.07 1.42 16.64
N ALA A 66 -16.87 2.43 17.48
CA ALA A 66 -16.49 3.76 17.04
C ALA A 66 -15.13 3.71 16.32
N ARG A 67 -15.07 4.33 15.15
CA ARG A 67 -13.84 4.45 14.37
C ARG A 67 -13.02 5.66 14.79
N GLN A 68 -11.71 5.54 14.62
CA GLN A 68 -10.76 6.61 14.93
C GLN A 68 -9.69 6.68 13.83
N ARG A 69 -9.20 7.89 13.54
CA ARG A 69 -8.01 8.07 12.72
C ARG A 69 -6.81 7.39 13.40
N ARG A 70 -6.09 6.57 12.64
CA ARG A 70 -4.93 5.82 13.13
C ARG A 70 -3.77 5.96 12.17
N VAL A 71 -2.59 6.24 12.70
CA VAL A 71 -1.33 6.09 11.97
C VAL A 71 -0.93 4.62 12.12
N MET A 72 -0.93 3.88 11.03
CA MET A 72 -0.63 2.44 11.01
C MET A 72 0.83 2.17 10.69
N VAL A 73 1.46 3.05 9.90
CA VAL A 73 2.90 3.08 9.68
C VAL A 73 3.34 4.53 9.88
N GLU A 74 4.31 4.76 10.73
CA GLU A 74 4.84 6.07 11.06
C GLU A 74 6.34 6.11 10.77
N ASN A 75 6.76 6.94 9.83
CA ASN A 75 8.16 7.04 9.41
C ASN A 75 8.78 5.65 9.14
N GLY A 76 8.09 4.84 8.36
CA GLY A 76 8.48 3.47 8.00
C GLY A 76 8.23 2.41 9.07
N VAL A 77 7.89 2.78 10.31
CA VAL A 77 7.72 1.86 11.44
C VAL A 77 6.26 1.44 11.59
N LEU A 78 6.01 0.13 11.63
CA LEU A 78 4.66 -0.43 11.83
C LEU A 78 4.16 -0.15 13.24
N LYS A 79 2.93 0.43 13.37
CA LYS A 79 2.31 0.82 14.64
C LYS A 79 1.04 0.06 15.00
N GLY A 80 0.50 -0.75 14.10
CA GLY A 80 -0.74 -1.47 14.41
C GLY A 80 -1.22 -2.42 13.32
N TRP A 81 -2.20 -3.23 13.71
CA TRP A 81 -2.95 -4.11 12.83
C TRP A 81 -4.37 -3.60 12.62
N PHE A 82 -4.98 -3.85 11.47
CA PHE A 82 -6.43 -3.72 11.30
C PHE A 82 -7.14 -4.88 12.00
N LEU A 83 -7.87 -4.62 13.07
CA LEU A 83 -8.51 -5.64 13.89
C LEU A 83 -10.04 -5.48 13.91
N ASP A 84 -10.74 -6.59 13.68
CA ASP A 84 -12.13 -6.80 14.08
C ASP A 84 -12.18 -7.47 15.47
N LEU A 85 -13.36 -7.73 16.00
CA LEU A 85 -13.50 -8.40 17.32
C LEU A 85 -12.93 -9.83 17.31
N ALA A 86 -13.04 -10.55 16.19
CA ALA A 86 -12.57 -11.93 16.09
C ALA A 86 -11.03 -12.01 16.11
N SER A 87 -10.36 -11.25 15.23
CA SER A 87 -8.90 -11.22 15.18
C SER A 87 -8.28 -10.58 16.42
N ALA A 88 -8.91 -9.54 16.98
CA ALA A 88 -8.48 -8.94 18.24
C ALA A 88 -8.47 -9.95 19.39
N ARG A 89 -9.58 -10.72 19.53
CA ARG A 89 -9.67 -11.78 20.55
C ARG A 89 -8.63 -12.88 20.35
N GLN A 90 -8.41 -13.31 19.09
CA GLN A 90 -7.44 -14.35 18.78
C GLN A 90 -6.01 -13.93 19.07
N LEU A 91 -5.69 -12.65 18.87
CA LEU A 91 -4.37 -12.07 19.13
C LEU A 91 -4.19 -11.57 20.57
N GLY A 92 -5.23 -11.57 21.40
CA GLY A 92 -5.18 -11.02 22.75
C GLY A 92 -5.04 -9.49 22.79
N LEU A 93 -5.54 -8.80 21.75
CA LEU A 93 -5.43 -7.35 21.57
C LEU A 93 -6.81 -6.67 21.65
N ALA A 94 -6.82 -5.34 21.78
CA ALA A 94 -8.04 -4.56 21.67
C ALA A 94 -8.44 -4.39 20.19
N PRO A 95 -9.74 -4.43 19.83
CA PRO A 95 -10.20 -4.17 18.48
C PRO A 95 -9.94 -2.72 18.07
N THR A 96 -9.72 -2.50 16.77
CA THR A 96 -9.33 -1.18 16.26
C THR A 96 -10.46 -0.39 15.61
N GLY A 97 -11.69 -0.96 15.55
CA GLY A 97 -12.83 -0.35 14.86
C GLY A 97 -12.68 -0.43 13.33
N ASN A 98 -12.03 -1.47 12.85
CA ASN A 98 -11.74 -1.66 11.43
C ASN A 98 -12.52 -2.82 10.79
N ALA A 99 -13.58 -3.33 11.46
CA ALA A 99 -14.42 -4.35 10.86
C ALA A 99 -15.17 -3.81 9.62
N ARG A 100 -15.12 -4.58 8.53
CA ARG A 100 -15.94 -4.39 7.34
C ARG A 100 -16.91 -5.55 7.22
N ARG A 101 -18.14 -5.29 6.81
CA ARG A 101 -19.17 -6.31 6.66
C ARG A 101 -19.90 -6.15 5.35
N GLY A 102 -19.96 -7.22 4.56
CA GLY A 102 -20.85 -7.35 3.41
C GLY A 102 -22.19 -7.94 3.82
N ALA A 103 -23.19 -7.83 2.95
CA ALA A 103 -24.56 -8.31 3.23
C ALA A 103 -24.64 -9.83 3.51
N GLY A 104 -23.75 -10.62 2.90
CA GLY A 104 -23.75 -12.09 3.01
C GLY A 104 -22.49 -12.67 3.65
N SER A 105 -21.65 -11.87 4.31
CA SER A 105 -20.39 -12.34 4.88
C SER A 105 -20.23 -11.92 6.34
N PRO A 106 -19.50 -12.70 7.16
CA PRO A 106 -19.11 -12.27 8.50
C PRO A 106 -18.22 -11.01 8.41
N PRO A 107 -18.11 -10.24 9.52
CA PRO A 107 -17.16 -9.14 9.61
C PRO A 107 -15.73 -9.62 9.36
N SER A 108 -14.91 -8.76 8.79
CA SER A 108 -13.49 -8.99 8.58
C SER A 108 -12.71 -7.67 8.68
N PRO A 109 -11.44 -7.69 9.11
CA PRO A 109 -10.64 -6.47 9.19
C PRO A 109 -10.45 -5.82 7.81
N GLY A 110 -10.43 -4.49 7.76
CA GLY A 110 -10.19 -3.75 6.52
C GLY A 110 -10.01 -2.27 6.75
N THR A 111 -9.56 -1.60 5.70
CA THR A 111 -9.29 -0.16 5.69
C THR A 111 -10.55 0.67 5.52
N THR A 112 -10.43 1.96 5.81
CA THR A 112 -11.43 2.99 5.49
C THR A 112 -10.92 3.91 4.38
N ASN A 113 -10.49 5.14 4.69
CA ASN A 113 -9.69 5.93 3.78
C ASN A 113 -8.22 5.66 4.12
N TRP A 114 -7.61 4.78 3.36
CA TRP A 114 -6.23 4.33 3.53
C TRP A 114 -5.31 5.22 2.71
N ILE A 115 -4.49 6.00 3.36
CA ILE A 115 -3.73 7.09 2.76
C ILE A 115 -2.25 6.90 3.03
N MET A 116 -1.44 6.81 1.99
CA MET A 116 -0.01 7.03 2.07
C MET A 116 0.21 8.54 1.98
N GLU A 117 0.82 9.13 3.00
CA GLU A 117 1.09 10.57 3.00
C GLU A 117 2.06 10.93 1.87
N PRO A 118 1.98 12.15 1.31
CA PRO A 118 2.84 12.58 0.21
C PRO A 118 4.26 12.82 0.72
N GLY A 119 5.23 12.67 -0.19
CA GLY A 119 6.59 13.13 0.01
C GLY A 119 6.77 14.61 -0.34
N ASP A 120 8.03 15.06 -0.39
CA ASP A 120 8.38 16.45 -0.64
C ASP A 120 8.66 16.74 -2.12
N VAL A 121 8.98 15.71 -2.92
CA VAL A 121 9.37 15.86 -4.33
C VAL A 121 8.19 15.65 -5.28
N SER A 122 8.21 16.33 -6.40
CA SER A 122 7.21 16.14 -7.45
C SER A 122 7.46 14.83 -8.22
N ARG A 123 6.42 14.34 -8.90
CA ARG A 123 6.53 13.20 -9.81
C ARG A 123 7.58 13.45 -10.90
N ASP A 124 7.63 14.66 -11.44
CA ASP A 124 8.54 15.00 -12.54
C ASP A 124 10.01 15.05 -12.05
N GLU A 125 10.25 15.52 -10.83
CA GLU A 125 11.57 15.43 -10.18
C GLU A 125 11.99 13.98 -9.93
N LEU A 126 11.06 13.10 -9.52
CA LEU A 126 11.35 11.67 -9.42
C LEU A 126 11.74 11.06 -10.78
N ILE A 127 11.04 11.41 -11.85
CA ILE A 127 11.37 10.95 -13.21
C ILE A 127 12.75 11.47 -13.62
N ALA A 128 13.00 12.76 -13.42
CA ALA A 128 14.27 13.40 -13.78
C ALA A 128 15.49 12.81 -13.04
N SER A 129 15.27 12.19 -11.87
CA SER A 129 16.32 11.56 -11.07
C SER A 129 16.70 10.14 -11.54
N ILE A 130 16.04 9.58 -12.57
CA ILE A 130 16.23 8.20 -13.03
C ILE A 130 17.07 8.20 -14.31
N GLU A 131 18.22 7.53 -14.28
CA GLU A 131 19.03 7.34 -15.48
C GLU A 131 18.41 6.31 -16.42
N GLU A 132 17.95 5.16 -15.88
CA GLU A 132 17.25 4.13 -16.63
C GLU A 132 16.16 3.50 -15.76
N GLY A 133 14.93 3.43 -16.29
CA GLY A 133 13.81 2.92 -15.52
C GLY A 133 12.52 2.81 -16.31
N PHE A 134 11.44 2.44 -15.59
CA PHE A 134 10.14 2.19 -16.16
C PHE A 134 9.05 2.95 -15.40
N LEU A 135 8.27 3.76 -16.11
CA LEU A 135 7.07 4.41 -15.60
C LEU A 135 5.87 3.50 -15.84
N VAL A 136 5.41 2.85 -14.78
CA VAL A 136 4.25 1.95 -14.81
C VAL A 136 2.96 2.77 -14.76
N THR A 137 2.13 2.66 -15.79
CA THR A 137 0.82 3.34 -15.87
C THR A 137 -0.35 2.38 -15.80
N GLU A 138 -0.14 1.10 -16.11
CA GLU A 138 -1.13 0.04 -16.03
C GLU A 138 -0.49 -1.24 -15.49
N MET A 139 -1.27 -2.05 -14.80
CA MET A 139 -0.84 -3.34 -14.27
C MET A 139 -1.85 -4.43 -14.58
N ILE A 140 -1.34 -5.61 -14.93
CA ILE A 140 -2.11 -6.79 -15.30
C ILE A 140 -1.71 -7.96 -14.39
N GLY A 141 -2.67 -8.81 -14.07
CA GLY A 141 -2.44 -9.98 -13.22
C GLY A 141 -2.22 -9.61 -11.75
N SER A 142 -1.99 -10.61 -10.93
CA SER A 142 -1.75 -10.44 -9.50
C SER A 142 -1.03 -11.67 -8.94
N SER A 143 0.29 -11.73 -9.13
CA SER A 143 1.15 -12.72 -8.50
C SER A 143 1.91 -12.05 -7.37
N VAL A 144 1.25 -11.96 -6.20
CA VAL A 144 1.80 -11.37 -4.99
C VAL A 144 1.57 -12.33 -3.82
N SER A 145 2.65 -12.76 -3.19
CA SER A 145 2.60 -13.62 -2.00
C SER A 145 2.70 -12.78 -0.74
N LEU A 146 1.62 -12.73 0.04
CA LEU A 146 1.65 -12.08 1.34
C LEU A 146 2.38 -12.91 2.43
N ILE A 147 2.77 -14.16 2.14
CA ILE A 147 3.52 -15.00 3.07
C ILE A 147 5.02 -14.73 2.91
N THR A 148 5.52 -14.68 1.68
CA THR A 148 6.95 -14.53 1.38
C THR A 148 7.33 -13.08 1.03
N GLY A 149 6.39 -12.29 0.55
CA GLY A 149 6.62 -10.95 0.00
C GLY A 149 6.91 -10.95 -1.49
N ASP A 150 6.97 -12.10 -2.15
CA ASP A 150 7.26 -12.17 -3.58
C ASP A 150 6.23 -11.42 -4.41
N TYR A 151 6.72 -10.62 -5.34
CA TYR A 151 5.94 -9.73 -6.18
C TYR A 151 6.31 -9.90 -7.64
N SER A 152 5.32 -10.20 -8.49
CA SER A 152 5.49 -10.25 -9.94
C SER A 152 4.18 -9.84 -10.62
N ARG A 153 4.24 -8.87 -11.55
CA ARG A 153 3.05 -8.36 -12.23
C ARG A 153 3.37 -8.01 -13.69
N GLY A 154 2.44 -8.27 -14.58
CA GLY A 154 2.44 -7.66 -15.90
C GLY A 154 2.21 -6.15 -15.78
N ALA A 155 2.90 -5.38 -16.61
CA ALA A 155 2.85 -3.93 -16.60
C ALA A 155 2.95 -3.35 -18.01
N SER A 156 2.31 -2.19 -18.20
CA SER A 156 2.47 -1.33 -19.37
C SER A 156 2.75 0.09 -18.93
N GLY A 157 3.44 0.85 -19.75
CA GLY A 157 3.82 2.21 -19.42
C GLY A 157 4.83 2.80 -20.38
N PHE A 158 5.84 3.49 -19.86
CA PHE A 158 6.85 4.17 -20.66
C PHE A 158 8.24 3.92 -20.11
N TRP A 159 9.21 3.77 -20.99
CA TRP A 159 10.60 3.71 -20.60
C TRP A 159 11.09 5.10 -20.17
N ILE A 160 11.97 5.15 -19.18
CA ILE A 160 12.67 6.36 -18.75
C ILE A 160 14.15 6.18 -19.05
N LYS A 161 14.78 7.18 -19.69
CA LYS A 161 16.20 7.20 -19.93
C LYS A 161 16.73 8.62 -19.80
N GLY A 162 17.81 8.81 -19.01
CA GLY A 162 18.41 10.11 -18.77
C GLY A 162 17.45 11.13 -18.15
N GLY A 163 16.51 10.69 -17.29
CA GLY A 163 15.50 11.55 -16.68
C GLY A 163 14.31 11.91 -17.57
N GLU A 164 14.21 11.36 -18.77
CA GLU A 164 13.16 11.69 -19.73
C GLU A 164 12.32 10.47 -20.11
N ILE A 165 11.01 10.69 -20.26
CA ILE A 165 10.07 9.65 -20.75
C ILE A 165 10.34 9.41 -22.23
N GLN A 166 10.57 8.14 -22.56
CA GLN A 166 10.77 7.63 -23.93
C GLN A 166 9.48 7.02 -24.50
N GLY A 167 9.61 6.11 -25.43
CA GLY A 167 8.50 5.40 -26.06
C GLY A 167 7.69 4.52 -25.10
N PRO A 168 6.45 4.14 -25.53
CA PRO A 168 5.61 3.24 -24.77
C PRO A 168 6.19 1.82 -24.72
N VAL A 169 5.95 1.13 -23.61
CA VAL A 169 6.31 -0.26 -23.38
C VAL A 169 5.08 -1.03 -22.95
N THR A 170 4.82 -2.15 -23.58
CA THR A 170 3.71 -3.06 -23.27
C THR A 170 4.27 -4.46 -22.98
N GLU A 171 3.45 -5.29 -22.33
CA GLU A 171 3.79 -6.71 -22.06
C GLU A 171 5.07 -6.90 -21.21
N ALA A 172 5.49 -5.86 -20.47
CA ALA A 172 6.58 -5.99 -19.54
C ALA A 172 6.13 -6.74 -18.27
N THR A 173 7.08 -7.43 -17.63
CA THR A 173 6.92 -7.99 -16.29
C THR A 173 7.78 -7.20 -15.31
N ILE A 174 7.21 -6.74 -14.22
CA ILE A 174 7.92 -6.13 -13.09
C ILE A 174 7.94 -7.11 -11.92
N ALA A 175 9.10 -7.33 -11.33
CA ALA A 175 9.27 -8.29 -10.25
C ALA A 175 10.19 -7.77 -9.14
N GLY A 176 9.97 -8.27 -7.92
CA GLY A 176 10.75 -7.94 -6.74
C GLY A 176 10.23 -8.70 -5.51
N ASN A 177 10.65 -8.25 -4.34
CA ASN A 177 10.06 -8.69 -3.08
C ASN A 177 9.55 -7.47 -2.31
N LEU A 178 8.33 -7.52 -1.81
CA LEU A 178 7.68 -6.40 -1.11
C LEU A 178 8.51 -5.88 0.07
N LYS A 179 9.25 -6.73 0.77
CA LYS A 179 10.11 -6.31 1.89
C LYS A 179 11.20 -5.35 1.42
N ASP A 180 11.86 -5.70 0.31
CA ASP A 180 12.94 -4.88 -0.27
C ASP A 180 12.36 -3.65 -0.96
N MET A 181 11.28 -3.83 -1.73
CA MET A 181 10.59 -2.74 -2.43
C MET A 181 10.14 -1.63 -1.48
N LEU A 182 9.58 -1.99 -0.31
CA LEU A 182 9.10 -1.02 0.67
C LEU A 182 10.25 -0.24 1.33
N MET A 183 11.41 -0.86 1.50
CA MET A 183 12.60 -0.18 2.04
C MET A 183 13.26 0.77 1.03
N GLN A 184 12.97 0.60 -0.27
CA GLN A 184 13.53 1.39 -1.38
C GLN A 184 12.50 2.33 -2.02
N ILE A 185 11.42 2.64 -1.29
CA ILE A 185 10.32 3.45 -1.82
C ILE A 185 10.51 4.93 -1.50
N THR A 186 10.24 5.78 -2.48
CA THR A 186 10.22 7.25 -2.34
C THR A 186 8.87 7.77 -2.87
N PRO A 187 8.05 8.43 -2.03
CA PRO A 187 6.77 8.98 -2.45
C PRO A 187 6.92 10.36 -3.09
N ALA A 188 6.12 10.63 -4.11
CA ALA A 188 5.94 11.98 -4.67
C ALA A 188 4.93 12.80 -3.84
N ASN A 189 4.69 14.05 -4.25
CA ASN A 189 3.72 14.96 -3.60
C ASN A 189 2.37 15.08 -4.33
N ASP A 190 2.08 14.20 -5.31
CA ASP A 190 0.97 14.29 -6.26
C ASP A 190 -0.30 13.51 -5.84
N LEU A 191 -0.66 13.57 -4.54
CA LEU A 191 -1.86 12.88 -4.02
C LEU A 191 -3.15 13.28 -4.75
N ASP A 192 -3.99 12.26 -5.01
CA ASP A 192 -5.34 12.42 -5.55
C ASP A 192 -6.36 11.67 -4.68
N PHE A 193 -7.35 12.39 -4.17
CA PHE A 193 -8.35 11.87 -3.23
C PHE A 193 -9.63 11.33 -3.89
N THR A 194 -9.53 10.83 -5.09
CA THR A 194 -10.68 10.27 -5.85
C THR A 194 -11.04 8.84 -5.47
N ARG A 195 -10.25 8.20 -4.58
CA ARG A 195 -10.43 6.80 -4.14
C ARG A 195 -10.39 6.71 -2.60
N SER A 196 -10.72 5.54 -2.06
CA SER A 196 -10.56 5.25 -0.62
C SER A 196 -9.16 4.71 -0.27
N THR A 197 -8.46 4.09 -1.21
CA THR A 197 -7.04 3.74 -1.07
C THR A 197 -6.23 4.70 -1.94
N ILE A 198 -5.39 5.47 -1.31
CA ILE A 198 -4.74 6.65 -1.89
C ILE A 198 -3.24 6.55 -1.67
N ALA A 199 -2.48 6.72 -2.73
CA ALA A 199 -1.02 6.86 -2.68
C ALA A 199 -0.58 7.84 -3.78
N PRO A 200 0.48 8.62 -3.57
CA PRO A 200 1.10 9.44 -4.61
C PRO A 200 1.81 8.56 -5.63
N SER A 201 2.39 9.13 -6.68
CA SER A 201 3.36 8.42 -7.49
C SER A 201 4.53 7.94 -6.63
N LEU A 202 5.04 6.75 -6.90
CA LEU A 202 6.06 6.10 -6.07
C LEU A 202 7.25 5.71 -6.95
N ARG A 203 8.46 6.15 -6.58
CA ARG A 203 9.69 5.55 -7.07
C ARG A 203 10.04 4.34 -6.20
N ILE A 204 10.35 3.22 -6.81
CA ILE A 204 10.82 2.00 -6.14
C ILE A 204 12.07 1.54 -6.88
N ASP A 205 13.19 1.53 -6.18
CA ASP A 205 14.47 1.11 -6.74
C ASP A 205 14.69 -0.41 -6.58
N GLY A 206 15.60 -0.98 -7.38
CA GLY A 206 16.02 -2.39 -7.26
C GLY A 206 15.05 -3.42 -7.83
N MET A 207 14.00 -3.02 -8.54
CA MET A 207 13.07 -3.94 -9.19
C MET A 207 13.64 -4.48 -10.51
N THR A 208 13.25 -5.70 -10.86
CA THR A 208 13.53 -6.29 -12.17
C THR A 208 12.42 -5.95 -13.15
N VAL A 209 12.79 -5.50 -14.35
CA VAL A 209 11.89 -5.35 -15.50
C VAL A 209 12.33 -6.31 -16.60
N ALA A 210 11.42 -7.13 -17.12
CA ALA A 210 11.70 -8.12 -18.14
C ALA A 210 10.61 -8.11 -19.23
N GLY A 211 10.96 -8.51 -20.44
CA GLY A 211 10.03 -8.63 -21.57
C GLY A 211 9.69 -7.29 -22.22
N ALA A 212 10.49 -6.25 -21.99
CA ALA A 212 10.30 -4.92 -22.60
C ALA A 212 11.10 -4.79 -23.89
#